data_c72d704eafdb63c4a86805ff24099f19
#
_entry.id   c72d704eafdb63c4a86805ff24099f19
#
_cell.length_a   1.000
_cell.length_b   1.000
_cell.length_c   1.000
_cell.angle_alpha   90.00
_cell.angle_beta   90.00
_cell.angle_gamma   90.00
#
_symmetry.space_group_name_H-M   'P 1'
#
loop_
_entity.id
_entity.type
_entity.pdbx_description
1 polymer ?
#
loop_
_entity_poly.entity_id
_entity_poly.type
_entity_poly.pdbx_seq_one_letter_code
_entity_poly.pdbx_strand_id
1 'polypeptide(L)'
;MGLHYLEWMPESVPSHRPPLLLLHGLSSNARYWERLARHLPERRLIALDQRGHGLTGEPPRAPRFPDGYSMDELLKDVDFVIGQLGLEKPVVVGHSWGATVALELVGTRQGSAGGLVFIDGPVQSAANLFSWEEAQKLMQPPLPRFASFEEAVSQSKRDFEGAWDQDLESFVKSRIVPDGDRLVLTLTAPVRLELLRGLYEAQPDVLWPRVEVPAAALLARHGPARIASSREMGAARLAELAPNVEIRWYESPHDIPLFVPAEVAAVIEHIASLAAGGASEAAAG
;
A
#
# COMPACT_ATOMS: atom_id res chain seq x y z
N MET A 1 -1.12 -17.42 12.60
CA MET A 1 -0.05 -16.52 12.13
C MET A 1 -0.09 -15.25 12.99
N GLY A 2 1.05 -14.75 13.47
CA GLY A 2 1.13 -13.43 14.12
C GLY A 2 1.24 -12.34 13.07
N LEU A 3 0.45 -11.28 13.18
CA LEU A 3 0.55 -10.09 12.35
C LEU A 3 1.36 -9.03 13.11
N HIS A 4 2.36 -8.45 12.47
CA HIS A 4 3.15 -7.35 12.99
C HIS A 4 2.66 -6.03 12.39
N TYR A 5 2.68 -4.97 13.19
CA TYR A 5 2.38 -3.62 12.74
C TYR A 5 3.21 -2.60 13.52
N LEU A 6 3.36 -1.42 12.97
CA LEU A 6 3.83 -0.23 13.66
C LEU A 6 2.64 0.66 13.99
N GLU A 7 2.66 1.27 15.17
CA GLU A 7 1.63 2.18 15.61
C GLU A 7 2.24 3.53 16.05
N TRP A 8 1.67 4.61 15.56
CA TRP A 8 1.94 5.96 16.05
C TRP A 8 0.67 6.48 16.71
N MET A 9 0.80 6.83 17.98
CA MET A 9 -0.29 7.36 18.79
C MET A 9 -0.01 8.81 19.13
N PRO A 10 -0.94 9.75 18.87
CA PRO A 10 -0.84 11.10 19.41
C PRO A 10 -1.00 11.09 20.93
N GLU A 11 -0.52 12.14 21.61
CA GLU A 11 -0.70 12.29 23.07
C GLU A 11 -2.18 12.28 23.49
N SER A 12 -3.06 12.82 22.63
CA SER A 12 -4.51 12.74 22.77
C SER A 12 -5.15 12.44 21.42
N VAL A 13 -5.98 11.38 21.34
CA VAL A 13 -6.77 11.05 20.15
C VAL A 13 -8.14 11.70 20.29
N PRO A 14 -8.48 12.74 19.51
CA PRO A 14 -9.83 13.24 19.46
C PRO A 14 -10.75 12.14 18.91
N SER A 15 -11.84 11.81 19.61
CA SER A 15 -12.75 10.71 19.26
C SER A 15 -13.42 10.83 17.89
N HIS A 16 -13.41 12.03 17.30
CA HIS A 16 -14.01 12.30 15.99
C HIS A 16 -13.01 12.14 14.82
N ARG A 17 -11.74 11.87 15.09
CA ARG A 17 -10.73 11.69 14.03
C ARG A 17 -10.58 10.21 13.66
N PRO A 18 -10.95 9.79 12.43
CA PRO A 18 -10.78 8.40 12.03
C PRO A 18 -9.31 7.99 12.06
N PRO A 19 -8.99 6.78 12.53
CA PRO A 19 -7.63 6.25 12.46
C PRO A 19 -7.22 6.00 11.01
N LEU A 20 -5.92 5.91 10.77
CA LEU A 20 -5.34 5.60 9.46
C LEU A 20 -4.79 4.18 9.46
N LEU A 21 -5.17 3.38 8.47
CA LEU A 21 -4.61 2.06 8.22
C LEU A 21 -3.76 2.10 6.94
N LEU A 22 -2.46 1.83 7.09
CA LEU A 22 -1.46 2.01 6.06
C LEU A 22 -0.98 0.65 5.52
N LEU A 23 -1.17 0.41 4.22
CA LEU A 23 -0.85 -0.83 3.51
C LEU A 23 0.28 -0.58 2.51
N HIS A 24 1.46 -1.13 2.75
CA HIS A 24 2.67 -0.93 1.96
C HIS A 24 2.65 -1.70 0.62
N GLY A 25 3.55 -1.36 -0.30
CA GLY A 25 3.73 -2.02 -1.58
C GLY A 25 4.43 -3.37 -1.50
N LEU A 26 4.43 -4.11 -2.62
CA LEU A 26 5.12 -5.40 -2.75
C LEU A 26 6.62 -5.27 -2.46
N SER A 27 7.17 -6.20 -1.71
CA SER A 27 8.57 -6.21 -1.24
C SER A 27 8.97 -5.06 -0.31
N SER A 28 7.97 -4.44 0.35
CA SER A 28 8.13 -3.37 1.33
C SER A 28 7.79 -3.88 2.75
N ASN A 29 7.57 -3.00 3.71
CA ASN A 29 7.09 -3.29 5.06
C ASN A 29 6.51 -2.03 5.73
N ALA A 30 6.06 -2.15 6.97
CA ALA A 30 5.43 -1.06 7.73
C ALA A 30 6.32 0.19 7.89
N ARG A 31 7.66 0.03 7.92
CA ARG A 31 8.61 1.16 8.06
C ARG A 31 8.63 2.10 6.85
N TYR A 32 8.10 1.67 5.72
CA TYR A 32 7.88 2.53 4.55
C TYR A 32 7.12 3.82 4.91
N TRP A 33 6.27 3.75 5.92
CA TRP A 33 5.40 4.85 6.33
C TRP A 33 5.99 5.77 7.39
N GLU A 34 7.17 5.47 7.96
CA GLU A 34 7.79 6.26 9.05
C GLU A 34 7.96 7.74 8.68
N ARG A 35 8.37 8.00 7.45
CA ARG A 35 8.55 9.36 6.94
C ARG A 35 7.24 10.12 6.84
N LEU A 36 6.20 9.47 6.30
CA LEU A 36 4.85 10.03 6.20
C LEU A 36 4.25 10.28 7.59
N ALA A 37 4.44 9.35 8.53
CA ALA A 37 3.88 9.44 9.88
C ALA A 37 4.28 10.71 10.62
N ARG A 38 5.49 11.24 10.38
CA ARG A 38 5.96 12.50 10.97
C ARG A 38 5.15 13.72 10.54
N HIS A 39 4.47 13.66 9.41
CA HIS A 39 3.60 14.72 8.89
C HIS A 39 2.14 14.56 9.36
N LEU A 40 1.85 13.53 10.16
CA LEU A 40 0.52 13.22 10.68
C LEU A 40 0.54 13.00 12.21
N PRO A 41 1.19 13.88 12.99
CA PRO A 41 1.48 13.63 14.42
C PRO A 41 0.22 13.59 15.29
N GLU A 42 -0.90 14.12 14.81
CA GLU A 42 -2.17 14.16 15.56
C GLU A 42 -3.12 13.01 15.17
N ARG A 43 -2.65 12.04 14.41
CA ARG A 43 -3.45 10.89 13.96
C ARG A 43 -2.97 9.60 14.61
N ARG A 44 -3.92 8.71 14.91
CA ARG A 44 -3.60 7.31 15.17
C ARG A 44 -3.31 6.62 13.85
N LEU A 45 -2.08 6.14 13.64
CA LEU A 45 -1.68 5.43 12.44
C LEU A 45 -1.31 3.99 12.77
N ILE A 46 -1.79 3.06 11.96
CA ILE A 46 -1.43 1.65 12.01
C ILE A 46 -0.83 1.28 10.66
N ALA A 47 0.45 0.97 10.60
CA ALA A 47 1.10 0.45 9.40
C ALA A 47 1.30 -1.05 9.54
N LEU A 48 0.60 -1.82 8.73
CA LEU A 48 0.63 -3.28 8.78
C LEU A 48 1.81 -3.83 7.97
N ASP A 49 2.59 -4.74 8.57
CA ASP A 49 3.39 -5.70 7.80
C ASP A 49 2.44 -6.74 7.22
N GLN A 50 2.10 -6.61 5.95
CA GLN A 50 1.17 -7.53 5.31
C GLN A 50 1.79 -8.93 5.21
N ARG A 51 0.97 -10.00 5.18
CA ARG A 51 1.47 -11.40 5.15
C ARG A 51 2.60 -11.60 4.14
N GLY A 52 3.62 -12.35 4.53
CA GLY A 52 4.83 -12.58 3.74
C GLY A 52 5.86 -11.46 3.78
N HIS A 53 5.59 -10.35 4.49
CA HIS A 53 6.47 -9.19 4.57
C HIS A 53 6.87 -8.85 6.00
N GLY A 54 7.97 -8.12 6.12
CA GLY A 54 8.45 -7.56 7.38
C GLY A 54 8.62 -8.60 8.48
N LEU A 55 8.01 -8.36 9.63
CA LEU A 55 8.01 -9.25 10.79
C LEU A 55 6.71 -10.07 10.92
N THR A 56 5.75 -9.92 10.01
CA THR A 56 4.59 -10.79 9.96
C THR A 56 5.00 -12.18 9.55
N GLY A 57 4.60 -13.16 10.36
CA GLY A 57 4.91 -14.57 10.12
C GLY A 57 4.38 -15.06 8.77
N GLU A 58 5.05 -16.06 8.22
CA GLU A 58 4.49 -16.81 7.09
C GLU A 58 3.26 -17.60 7.58
N PRO A 59 2.20 -17.72 6.76
CA PRO A 59 1.13 -18.65 7.05
C PRO A 59 1.74 -20.06 7.18
N PRO A 60 1.17 -20.97 8.02
CA PRO A 60 1.67 -22.31 8.14
C PRO A 60 1.84 -22.92 6.75
N ARG A 61 3.05 -23.29 6.40
CA ARG A 61 3.33 -23.99 5.13
C ARG A 61 2.65 -25.34 5.17
N ALA A 62 1.40 -25.38 4.73
CA ALA A 62 0.85 -26.64 4.27
C ALA A 62 1.41 -26.88 2.85
N PRO A 63 1.96 -28.07 2.55
CA PRO A 63 2.58 -28.36 1.25
C PRO A 63 1.64 -28.24 0.04
N ARG A 64 0.41 -27.76 0.24
CA ARG A 64 -0.69 -27.76 -0.73
C ARG A 64 -1.58 -26.51 -0.70
N PHE A 65 -1.15 -25.40 -0.11
CA PHE A 65 -1.94 -24.16 -0.19
C PHE A 65 -1.23 -23.12 -1.07
N PRO A 66 -1.48 -23.16 -2.39
CA PRO A 66 -1.27 -21.98 -3.23
C PRO A 66 -2.13 -20.80 -2.75
N ASP A 67 -3.20 -21.06 -1.96
CA ASP A 67 -4.21 -20.08 -1.54
C ASP A 67 -3.82 -19.23 -0.31
N GLY A 68 -2.69 -19.47 0.32
CA GLY A 68 -2.24 -18.75 1.52
C GLY A 68 -2.01 -17.26 1.32
N TYR A 69 -1.91 -16.79 0.08
CA TYR A 69 -1.64 -15.42 -0.31
C TYR A 69 -2.70 -14.86 -1.28
N SER A 70 -3.87 -15.48 -1.36
CA SER A 70 -4.99 -14.96 -2.15
C SER A 70 -5.46 -13.60 -1.61
N MET A 71 -6.12 -12.81 -2.45
CA MET A 71 -6.70 -11.52 -2.04
C MET A 71 -7.66 -11.69 -0.86
N ASP A 72 -8.50 -12.73 -0.86
CA ASP A 72 -9.42 -13.00 0.25
C ASP A 72 -8.68 -13.24 1.59
N GLU A 73 -7.55 -13.95 1.57
CA GLU A 73 -6.72 -14.14 2.76
C GLU A 73 -6.05 -12.84 3.23
N LEU A 74 -5.63 -11.97 2.31
CA LEU A 74 -5.10 -10.64 2.62
C LEU A 74 -6.18 -9.77 3.27
N LEU A 75 -7.40 -9.79 2.74
CA LEU A 75 -8.53 -9.05 3.29
C LEU A 75 -8.94 -9.56 4.68
N LYS A 76 -8.86 -10.88 4.93
CA LYS A 76 -9.10 -11.44 6.28
C LYS A 76 -8.08 -10.92 7.30
N ASP A 77 -6.81 -10.77 6.92
CA ASP A 77 -5.80 -10.18 7.81
C ASP A 77 -6.12 -8.72 8.13
N VAL A 78 -6.53 -7.95 7.12
CA VAL A 78 -6.90 -6.54 7.29
C VAL A 78 -8.13 -6.41 8.18
N ASP A 79 -9.18 -7.21 7.94
CA ASP A 79 -10.39 -7.24 8.77
C ASP A 79 -10.05 -7.62 10.23
N PHE A 80 -9.16 -8.59 10.42
CA PHE A 80 -8.71 -8.99 11.74
C PHE A 80 -8.02 -7.84 12.48
N VAL A 81 -7.13 -7.11 11.81
CA VAL A 81 -6.43 -5.95 12.39
C VAL A 81 -7.42 -4.83 12.73
N ILE A 82 -8.36 -4.51 11.82
CA ILE A 82 -9.41 -3.51 12.07
C ILE A 82 -10.20 -3.90 13.32
N GLY A 83 -10.65 -5.14 13.42
CA GLY A 83 -11.46 -5.62 14.55
C GLY A 83 -10.67 -5.68 15.86
N GLN A 84 -9.43 -6.23 15.85
CA GLN A 84 -8.62 -6.39 17.06
C GLN A 84 -8.16 -5.05 17.66
N LEU A 85 -7.90 -4.05 16.81
CA LEU A 85 -7.42 -2.74 17.25
C LEU A 85 -8.57 -1.72 17.43
N GLY A 86 -9.82 -2.14 17.19
CA GLY A 86 -10.99 -1.28 17.30
C GLY A 86 -10.91 -0.06 16.37
N LEU A 87 -10.48 -0.26 15.11
CA LEU A 87 -10.37 0.83 14.15
C LEU A 87 -11.75 1.11 13.56
N GLU A 88 -12.45 2.07 14.13
CA GLU A 88 -13.77 2.46 13.65
C GLU A 88 -13.66 3.24 12.34
N LYS A 89 -14.17 2.66 11.24
CA LYS A 89 -14.19 3.26 9.89
C LYS A 89 -12.85 3.95 9.53
N PRO A 90 -11.71 3.23 9.55
CA PRO A 90 -10.41 3.84 9.26
C PRO A 90 -10.38 4.44 7.86
N VAL A 91 -9.58 5.48 7.65
CA VAL A 91 -9.14 5.83 6.30
C VAL A 91 -8.03 4.85 5.91
N VAL A 92 -8.27 4.09 4.86
CA VAL A 92 -7.31 3.10 4.37
C VAL A 92 -6.42 3.75 3.33
N VAL A 93 -5.11 3.71 3.56
CA VAL A 93 -4.09 4.28 2.68
C VAL A 93 -3.25 3.14 2.14
N GLY A 94 -3.27 2.93 0.84
CA GLY A 94 -2.49 1.88 0.20
C GLY A 94 -1.51 2.42 -0.83
N HIS A 95 -0.30 1.87 -0.88
CA HIS A 95 0.70 2.18 -1.89
C HIS A 95 0.94 0.98 -2.81
N SER A 96 0.98 1.19 -4.13
CA SER A 96 1.33 0.17 -5.11
C SER A 96 0.43 -1.07 -4.98
N TRP A 97 1.00 -2.26 -4.72
CA TRP A 97 0.24 -3.47 -4.42
C TRP A 97 -0.69 -3.29 -3.20
N GLY A 98 -0.26 -2.58 -2.15
CA GLY A 98 -1.12 -2.26 -1.00
C GLY A 98 -2.31 -1.37 -1.37
N ALA A 99 -2.21 -0.57 -2.44
CA ALA A 99 -3.34 0.19 -2.97
C ALA A 99 -4.40 -0.73 -3.60
N THR A 100 -3.97 -1.84 -4.24
CA THR A 100 -4.90 -2.87 -4.74
C THR A 100 -5.63 -3.53 -3.58
N VAL A 101 -4.92 -3.90 -2.49
CA VAL A 101 -5.55 -4.48 -1.30
C VAL A 101 -6.55 -3.50 -0.66
N ALA A 102 -6.18 -2.20 -0.58
CA ALA A 102 -7.07 -1.17 -0.06
C ALA A 102 -8.34 -0.99 -0.91
N LEU A 103 -8.21 -0.98 -2.24
CA LEU A 103 -9.33 -0.87 -3.16
C LEU A 103 -10.24 -2.10 -3.09
N GLU A 104 -9.66 -3.31 -3.02
CA GLU A 104 -10.41 -4.56 -2.85
C GLU A 104 -11.21 -4.55 -1.53
N LEU A 105 -10.59 -4.09 -0.42
CA LEU A 105 -11.27 -3.95 0.86
C LEU A 105 -12.49 -3.03 0.74
N VAL A 106 -12.26 -1.81 0.26
CA VAL A 106 -13.32 -0.78 0.19
C VAL A 106 -14.41 -1.15 -0.82
N GLY A 107 -14.03 -1.71 -1.97
CA GLY A 107 -14.97 -2.08 -3.04
C GLY A 107 -15.77 -3.35 -2.79
N THR A 108 -15.30 -4.25 -1.90
CA THR A 108 -15.97 -5.53 -1.63
C THR A 108 -16.55 -5.64 -0.22
N ARG A 109 -16.07 -4.85 0.75
CA ARG A 109 -16.49 -4.90 2.15
C ARG A 109 -17.08 -3.56 2.58
N GLN A 110 -18.30 -3.31 2.15
CA GLN A 110 -19.03 -2.08 2.45
C GLN A 110 -19.04 -1.77 3.96
N GLY A 111 -18.71 -0.52 4.30
CA GLY A 111 -18.65 -0.06 5.67
C GLY A 111 -17.38 -0.41 6.47
N SER A 112 -16.42 -1.14 5.90
CA SER A 112 -15.14 -1.46 6.54
C SER A 112 -14.20 -0.26 6.70
N ALA A 113 -14.37 0.78 5.87
CA ALA A 113 -13.55 1.98 5.85
C ALA A 113 -14.40 3.24 5.79
N GLY A 114 -13.88 4.35 6.30
CA GLY A 114 -14.47 5.68 6.18
C GLY A 114 -13.92 6.50 5.02
N GLY A 115 -12.78 6.10 4.44
CA GLY A 115 -12.16 6.76 3.30
C GLY A 115 -11.07 5.91 2.66
N LEU A 116 -10.64 6.27 1.45
CA LEU A 116 -9.60 5.58 0.68
C LEU A 116 -8.58 6.58 0.13
N VAL A 117 -7.29 6.33 0.36
CA VAL A 117 -6.20 7.00 -0.36
C VAL A 117 -5.39 5.94 -1.11
N PHE A 118 -5.54 5.93 -2.42
CA PHE A 118 -4.91 4.99 -3.34
C PHE A 118 -3.66 5.64 -3.95
N ILE A 119 -2.47 5.10 -3.64
CA ILE A 119 -1.20 5.71 -4.06
C ILE A 119 -0.49 4.82 -5.06
N ASP A 120 -0.45 5.27 -6.30
CA ASP A 120 0.27 4.71 -7.46
C ASP A 120 0.15 3.19 -7.62
N GLY A 121 -1.04 2.66 -7.33
CA GLY A 121 -1.42 1.29 -7.66
C GLY A 121 -1.89 1.18 -9.12
N PRO A 122 -2.19 -0.04 -9.60
CA PRO A 122 -2.80 -0.23 -10.91
C PRO A 122 -4.24 0.30 -10.88
N VAL A 123 -4.46 1.44 -11.55
CA VAL A 123 -5.79 2.07 -11.70
C VAL A 123 -6.70 1.35 -12.69
N GLN A 124 -6.14 0.41 -13.47
CA GLN A 124 -6.85 -0.50 -14.36
C GLN A 124 -6.26 -1.91 -14.26
N SER A 125 -6.99 -2.91 -14.71
CA SER A 125 -6.53 -4.30 -14.65
C SER A 125 -5.20 -4.51 -15.37
N ALA A 126 -4.21 -5.09 -14.68
CA ALA A 126 -2.92 -5.45 -15.27
C ALA A 126 -3.08 -6.49 -16.40
N ALA A 127 -4.08 -7.37 -16.31
CA ALA A 127 -4.40 -8.36 -17.33
C ALA A 127 -4.87 -7.73 -18.66
N ASN A 128 -5.37 -6.50 -18.64
CA ASN A 128 -5.71 -5.76 -19.86
C ASN A 128 -4.48 -5.17 -20.58
N LEU A 129 -3.35 -5.07 -19.88
CA LEU A 129 -2.13 -4.42 -20.36
C LEU A 129 -1.03 -5.40 -20.74
N PHE A 130 -0.97 -6.52 -20.03
CA PHE A 130 0.11 -7.49 -20.10
C PHE A 130 -0.44 -8.92 -20.10
N SER A 131 0.18 -9.83 -20.85
CA SER A 131 0.03 -11.25 -20.57
C SER A 131 0.64 -11.59 -19.20
N TRP A 132 0.24 -12.73 -18.61
CA TRP A 132 0.85 -13.17 -17.35
C TRP A 132 2.38 -13.32 -17.43
N GLU A 133 2.85 -13.85 -18.57
CA GLU A 133 4.29 -14.02 -18.82
C GLU A 133 5.03 -12.66 -18.87
N GLU A 134 4.43 -11.65 -19.53
CA GLU A 134 5.00 -10.29 -19.55
C GLU A 134 4.97 -9.64 -18.17
N ALA A 135 3.88 -9.79 -17.43
CA ALA A 135 3.75 -9.29 -16.07
C ALA A 135 4.82 -9.89 -15.15
N GLN A 136 5.05 -11.22 -15.23
CA GLN A 136 6.13 -11.86 -14.50
C GLN A 136 7.50 -11.29 -14.86
N LYS A 137 7.82 -11.16 -16.14
CA LYS A 137 9.11 -10.60 -16.59
C LYS A 137 9.33 -9.17 -16.12
N LEU A 138 8.28 -8.36 -16.13
CA LEU A 138 8.35 -6.94 -15.78
C LEU A 138 8.40 -6.72 -14.27
N MET A 139 7.59 -7.45 -13.50
CA MET A 139 7.30 -7.17 -12.10
C MET A 139 7.93 -8.17 -11.14
N GLN A 140 8.58 -9.22 -11.64
CA GLN A 140 9.31 -10.21 -10.84
C GLN A 140 10.75 -10.38 -11.33
N PRO A 141 11.59 -9.33 -11.31
CA PRO A 141 13.02 -9.51 -11.54
C PRO A 141 13.61 -10.42 -10.46
N PRO A 142 14.76 -11.05 -10.71
CA PRO A 142 15.49 -11.78 -9.68
C PRO A 142 15.67 -10.92 -8.42
N LEU A 143 15.36 -11.49 -7.26
CA LEU A 143 15.53 -10.76 -6.00
C LEU A 143 17.04 -10.54 -5.72
N PRO A 144 17.42 -9.34 -5.28
CA PRO A 144 18.82 -9.03 -5.02
C PRO A 144 19.36 -9.86 -3.85
N ARG A 145 20.64 -10.18 -3.94
CA ARG A 145 21.44 -10.79 -2.88
C ARG A 145 22.66 -9.90 -2.65
N PHE A 146 22.83 -9.42 -1.43
CA PHE A 146 23.88 -8.46 -1.09
C PHE A 146 25.00 -9.16 -0.28
N ALA A 147 26.24 -8.71 -0.46
CA ALA A 147 27.34 -9.16 0.37
C ALA A 147 27.32 -8.51 1.77
N SER A 148 26.76 -7.32 1.89
CA SER A 148 26.66 -6.58 3.15
C SER A 148 25.48 -5.59 3.17
N PHE A 149 25.17 -5.04 4.36
CA PHE A 149 24.20 -3.95 4.48
C PHE A 149 24.67 -2.68 3.76
N GLU A 150 25.98 -2.41 3.73
CA GLU A 150 26.55 -1.26 3.03
C GLU A 150 26.33 -1.36 1.52
N GLU A 151 26.44 -2.55 0.94
CA GLU A 151 26.13 -2.79 -0.47
C GLU A 151 24.64 -2.51 -0.75
N ALA A 152 23.74 -3.06 0.05
CA ALA A 152 22.30 -2.85 -0.09
C ALA A 152 21.92 -1.37 0.04
N VAL A 153 22.49 -0.67 1.02
CA VAL A 153 22.31 0.77 1.25
C VAL A 153 22.85 1.57 0.06
N SER A 154 24.05 1.23 -0.43
CA SER A 154 24.66 1.92 -1.57
C SER A 154 23.85 1.77 -2.86
N GLN A 155 23.27 0.59 -3.11
CA GLN A 155 22.38 0.38 -4.23
C GLN A 155 21.08 1.19 -4.07
N SER A 156 20.44 1.12 -2.91
CA SER A 156 19.17 1.83 -2.64
C SER A 156 19.34 3.35 -2.68
N LYS A 157 20.52 3.90 -2.32
CA LYS A 157 20.81 5.33 -2.48
C LYS A 157 20.68 5.82 -3.93
N ARG A 158 21.00 4.97 -4.89
CA ARG A 158 20.82 5.28 -6.32
C ARG A 158 19.36 5.20 -6.75
N ASP A 159 18.64 4.21 -6.20
CA ASP A 159 17.23 4.00 -6.53
C ASP A 159 16.34 5.11 -5.94
N PHE A 160 16.73 5.68 -4.79
CA PHE A 160 16.01 6.74 -4.08
C PHE A 160 16.80 8.08 -4.10
N GLU A 161 17.49 8.36 -5.18
CA GLU A 161 18.23 9.62 -5.31
C GLU A 161 17.29 10.83 -5.13
N GLY A 162 17.72 11.79 -4.31
CA GLY A 162 16.93 12.99 -3.96
C GLY A 162 15.98 12.82 -2.77
N ALA A 163 15.72 11.58 -2.31
CA ALA A 163 14.89 11.32 -1.12
C ALA A 163 15.66 10.69 0.04
N TRP A 164 16.98 10.42 -0.13
CA TRP A 164 17.75 9.63 0.84
C TRP A 164 17.98 10.35 2.16
N ASP A 165 17.65 9.66 3.26
CA ASP A 165 17.94 10.08 4.64
C ASP A 165 18.12 8.85 5.56
N GLN A 166 18.21 9.08 6.87
CA GLN A 166 18.38 8.02 7.86
C GLN A 166 17.14 7.10 7.96
N ASP A 167 15.94 7.62 7.71
CA ASP A 167 14.72 6.82 7.74
C ASP A 167 14.69 5.84 6.59
N LEU A 168 15.04 6.30 5.39
CA LEU A 168 15.17 5.42 4.22
C LEU A 168 16.25 4.36 4.43
N GLU A 169 17.36 4.70 5.08
CA GLU A 169 18.39 3.72 5.41
C GLU A 169 17.86 2.64 6.37
N SER A 170 17.12 3.06 7.40
CA SER A 170 16.47 2.15 8.35
C SER A 170 15.43 1.27 7.68
N PHE A 171 14.60 1.85 6.81
CA PHE A 171 13.63 1.12 6.00
C PHE A 171 14.32 0.07 5.10
N VAL A 172 15.36 0.44 4.37
CA VAL A 172 16.11 -0.48 3.50
C VAL A 172 16.68 -1.65 4.30
N LYS A 173 17.34 -1.36 5.44
CA LYS A 173 17.92 -2.39 6.31
C LYS A 173 16.85 -3.34 6.87
N SER A 174 15.67 -2.83 7.20
CA SER A 174 14.57 -3.64 7.78
C SER A 174 13.97 -4.66 6.82
N ARG A 175 14.21 -4.53 5.51
CA ARG A 175 13.74 -5.48 4.49
C ARG A 175 14.70 -6.63 4.23
N ILE A 176 15.83 -6.65 4.90
CA ILE A 176 16.96 -7.52 4.56
C ILE A 176 17.32 -8.40 5.75
N VAL A 177 17.54 -9.68 5.48
CA VAL A 177 17.90 -10.69 6.49
C VAL A 177 19.06 -11.54 6.02
N PRO A 178 19.86 -12.12 6.93
CA PRO A 178 20.90 -13.08 6.58
C PRO A 178 20.33 -14.36 5.92
N ASP A 179 21.04 -14.83 4.87
CA ASP A 179 20.82 -16.11 4.22
C ASP A 179 22.18 -16.71 3.83
N GLY A 180 22.75 -17.52 4.71
CA GLY A 180 24.12 -18.02 4.59
C GLY A 180 25.16 -16.89 4.66
N ASP A 181 25.96 -16.75 3.60
CA ASP A 181 26.99 -15.72 3.44
C ASP A 181 26.48 -14.44 2.76
N ARG A 182 25.18 -14.34 2.52
CA ARG A 182 24.51 -13.23 1.84
C ARG A 182 23.41 -12.63 2.69
N LEU A 183 22.97 -11.46 2.27
CA LEU A 183 21.76 -10.80 2.73
C LEU A 183 20.72 -10.83 1.61
N VAL A 184 19.48 -11.14 1.96
CA VAL A 184 18.35 -11.25 1.03
C VAL A 184 17.15 -10.46 1.54
N LEU A 185 16.19 -10.18 0.67
CA LEU A 185 14.93 -9.60 1.10
C LEU A 185 14.13 -10.59 1.97
N THR A 186 13.39 -10.09 2.94
CA THR A 186 12.46 -10.89 3.77
C THR A 186 11.41 -11.59 2.91
N LEU A 187 10.90 -10.91 1.88
CA LEU A 187 9.95 -11.48 0.93
C LEU A 187 10.65 -12.47 -0.02
N THR A 188 10.26 -13.73 0.02
CA THR A 188 10.83 -14.78 -0.84
C THR A 188 10.25 -14.73 -2.26
N ALA A 189 10.99 -15.23 -3.26
CA ALA A 189 10.55 -15.21 -4.65
C ALA A 189 9.24 -16.00 -4.90
N PRO A 190 9.00 -17.19 -4.29
CA PRO A 190 7.73 -17.89 -4.43
C PRO A 190 6.54 -17.09 -3.88
N VAL A 191 6.67 -16.52 -2.68
CA VAL A 191 5.62 -15.70 -2.05
C VAL A 191 5.34 -14.46 -2.90
N ARG A 192 6.40 -13.80 -3.37
CA ARG A 192 6.25 -12.64 -4.24
C ARG A 192 5.49 -12.96 -5.53
N LEU A 193 5.71 -14.15 -6.11
CA LEU A 193 4.98 -14.60 -7.31
C LEU A 193 3.49 -14.76 -7.06
N GLU A 194 3.10 -15.35 -5.92
CA GLU A 194 1.69 -15.54 -5.56
C GLU A 194 1.00 -14.19 -5.34
N LEU A 195 1.64 -13.26 -4.61
CA LEU A 195 1.13 -11.92 -4.39
C LEU A 195 1.02 -11.13 -5.71
N LEU A 196 1.98 -11.28 -6.61
CA LEU A 196 1.94 -10.66 -7.94
C LEU A 196 0.78 -11.21 -8.77
N ARG A 197 0.42 -12.49 -8.61
CA ARG A 197 -0.73 -13.08 -9.28
C ARG A 197 -2.02 -12.41 -8.84
N GLY A 198 -2.21 -12.20 -7.54
CA GLY A 198 -3.36 -11.45 -7.02
C GLY A 198 -3.45 -10.03 -7.58
N LEU A 199 -2.31 -9.33 -7.71
CA LEU A 199 -2.24 -8.02 -8.36
C LEU A 199 -2.64 -8.07 -9.84
N TYR A 200 -2.18 -9.09 -10.56
CA TYR A 200 -2.47 -9.28 -11.98
C TYR A 200 -3.95 -9.60 -12.23
N GLU A 201 -4.56 -10.40 -11.38
CA GLU A 201 -5.96 -10.83 -11.46
C GLU A 201 -6.94 -9.77 -10.92
N ALA A 202 -6.47 -8.76 -10.19
CA ALA A 202 -7.30 -7.68 -9.67
C ALA A 202 -8.02 -6.91 -10.79
N GLN A 203 -9.26 -6.51 -10.51
CA GLN A 203 -10.14 -5.83 -11.47
C GLN A 203 -10.56 -4.44 -10.95
N PRO A 204 -9.66 -3.45 -10.95
CA PRO A 204 -9.97 -2.10 -10.47
C PRO A 204 -11.17 -1.47 -11.17
N ASP A 205 -11.34 -1.71 -12.48
CA ASP A 205 -12.48 -1.20 -13.26
C ASP A 205 -13.86 -1.63 -12.71
N VAL A 206 -13.91 -2.80 -12.05
CA VAL A 206 -15.14 -3.34 -11.43
C VAL A 206 -15.32 -2.78 -10.01
N LEU A 207 -14.22 -2.43 -9.34
CA LEU A 207 -14.23 -1.99 -7.95
C LEU A 207 -14.44 -0.49 -7.78
N TRP A 208 -13.86 0.33 -8.65
CA TRP A 208 -13.98 1.78 -8.55
C TRP A 208 -15.43 2.29 -8.48
N PRO A 209 -16.39 1.77 -9.29
CA PRO A 209 -17.80 2.19 -9.17
C PRO A 209 -18.46 1.85 -7.83
N ARG A 210 -17.82 0.99 -7.01
CA ARG A 210 -18.32 0.57 -5.68
C ARG A 210 -17.72 1.36 -4.54
N VAL A 211 -16.80 2.29 -4.83
CA VAL A 211 -16.19 3.17 -3.81
C VAL A 211 -17.16 4.29 -3.50
N GLU A 212 -17.88 4.14 -2.39
CA GLU A 212 -18.90 5.11 -1.91
C GLU A 212 -18.37 6.08 -0.86
N VAL A 213 -17.15 5.83 -0.34
CA VAL A 213 -16.50 6.67 0.66
C VAL A 213 -15.68 7.78 -0.02
N PRO A 214 -15.36 8.89 0.70
CA PRO A 214 -14.39 9.86 0.20
C PRO A 214 -13.10 9.19 -0.24
N ALA A 215 -12.63 9.46 -1.45
CA ALA A 215 -11.47 8.78 -1.99
C ALA A 215 -10.58 9.69 -2.86
N ALA A 216 -9.26 9.44 -2.82
CA ALA A 216 -8.29 10.07 -3.69
C ALA A 216 -7.34 9.03 -4.30
N ALA A 217 -7.02 9.22 -5.59
CA ALA A 217 -5.99 8.48 -6.31
C ALA A 217 -4.79 9.40 -6.60
N LEU A 218 -3.64 9.08 -6.03
CA LEU A 218 -2.39 9.80 -6.18
C LEU A 218 -1.52 9.04 -7.18
N LEU A 219 -1.14 9.68 -8.29
CA LEU A 219 -0.46 9.03 -9.40
C LEU A 219 0.88 9.70 -9.70
N ALA A 220 1.92 8.89 -9.92
CA ALA A 220 3.25 9.34 -10.27
C ALA A 220 3.37 9.62 -11.78
N ARG A 221 4.02 10.75 -12.15
CA ARG A 221 4.31 11.06 -13.55
C ARG A 221 5.57 10.38 -14.05
N HIS A 222 6.55 10.14 -13.17
CA HIS A 222 7.82 9.56 -13.58
C HIS A 222 7.76 8.03 -13.60
N GLY A 223 8.45 7.44 -14.56
CA GLY A 223 8.58 6.00 -14.72
C GLY A 223 8.79 5.58 -16.17
N PRO A 224 8.91 4.27 -16.44
CA PRO A 224 8.99 3.76 -17.80
C PRO A 224 7.79 4.19 -18.64
N ALA A 225 8.00 4.58 -19.89
CA ALA A 225 6.97 5.15 -20.78
C ALA A 225 5.67 4.31 -20.84
N ARG A 226 5.79 2.97 -20.91
CA ARG A 226 4.63 2.06 -20.93
C ARG A 226 3.80 2.16 -19.64
N ILE A 227 4.46 2.32 -18.50
CA ILE A 227 3.78 2.47 -17.19
C ILE A 227 3.14 3.85 -17.08
N ALA A 228 3.83 4.91 -17.52
CA ALA A 228 3.27 6.27 -17.54
C ALA A 228 2.00 6.34 -18.42
N SER A 229 2.06 5.81 -19.65
CA SER A 229 0.87 5.73 -20.51
C SER A 229 -0.27 4.91 -19.89
N SER A 230 0.06 3.82 -19.20
CA SER A 230 -0.94 3.01 -18.49
C SER A 230 -1.63 3.78 -17.37
N ARG A 231 -0.88 4.59 -16.62
CA ARG A 231 -1.45 5.46 -15.57
C ARG A 231 -2.39 6.51 -16.17
N GLU A 232 -1.99 7.16 -17.29
CA GLU A 232 -2.82 8.16 -17.98
C GLU A 232 -4.14 7.57 -18.49
N MET A 233 -4.07 6.42 -19.17
CA MET A 233 -5.27 5.71 -19.64
C MET A 233 -6.16 5.27 -18.47
N GLY A 234 -5.55 4.71 -17.41
CA GLY A 234 -6.26 4.26 -16.24
C GLY A 234 -6.90 5.43 -15.46
N ALA A 235 -6.22 6.58 -15.36
CA ALA A 235 -6.78 7.78 -14.72
C ALA A 235 -7.97 8.34 -15.49
N ALA A 236 -7.91 8.37 -16.83
CA ALA A 236 -9.04 8.75 -17.65
C ALA A 236 -10.23 7.81 -17.43
N ARG A 237 -9.97 6.50 -17.40
CA ARG A 237 -11.01 5.50 -17.13
C ARG A 237 -11.57 5.59 -15.71
N LEU A 238 -10.72 5.85 -14.71
CA LEU A 238 -11.16 6.08 -13.33
C LEU A 238 -12.10 7.28 -13.24
N ALA A 239 -11.77 8.41 -13.90
CA ALA A 239 -12.62 9.60 -13.90
C ALA A 239 -14.03 9.34 -14.50
N GLU A 240 -14.14 8.40 -15.45
CA GLU A 240 -15.44 7.97 -15.99
C GLU A 240 -16.20 7.06 -15.02
N LEU A 241 -15.51 6.09 -14.40
CA LEU A 241 -16.11 5.06 -13.57
C LEU A 241 -16.48 5.54 -12.16
N ALA A 242 -15.69 6.46 -11.60
CA ALA A 242 -15.85 6.97 -10.25
C ALA A 242 -15.53 8.48 -10.19
N PRO A 243 -16.42 9.34 -10.73
CA PRO A 243 -16.19 10.79 -10.83
C PRO A 243 -16.09 11.49 -9.47
N ASN A 244 -16.46 10.81 -8.38
CA ASN A 244 -16.32 11.27 -7.00
C ASN A 244 -14.91 11.05 -6.44
N VAL A 245 -14.04 10.32 -7.12
CA VAL A 245 -12.65 10.09 -6.68
C VAL A 245 -11.76 11.25 -7.15
N GLU A 246 -11.05 11.87 -6.22
CA GLU A 246 -10.07 12.90 -6.55
C GLU A 246 -8.83 12.28 -7.19
N ILE A 247 -8.46 12.72 -8.40
CA ILE A 247 -7.22 12.27 -9.06
C ILE A 247 -6.17 13.37 -8.95
N ARG A 248 -5.03 13.04 -8.33
CA ARG A 248 -3.89 13.97 -8.18
C ARG A 248 -2.62 13.39 -8.78
N TRP A 249 -1.91 14.22 -9.55
CA TRP A 249 -0.65 13.85 -10.19
C TRP A 249 0.54 14.50 -9.50
N TYR A 250 1.62 13.74 -9.35
CA TYR A 250 2.84 14.18 -8.70
C TYR A 250 4.04 14.04 -9.64
N GLU A 251 4.88 15.07 -9.69
CA GLU A 251 6.20 15.03 -10.35
C GLU A 251 7.18 14.22 -9.49
N SER A 252 6.90 12.95 -9.38
CA SER A 252 7.57 12.00 -8.49
C SER A 252 7.70 10.65 -9.18
N PRO A 253 8.71 9.83 -8.83
CA PRO A 253 8.70 8.41 -9.13
C PRO A 253 7.61 7.68 -8.34
N HIS A 254 7.51 6.35 -8.55
CA HIS A 254 6.50 5.45 -7.99
C HIS A 254 6.29 5.59 -6.47
N ASP A 255 7.35 5.81 -5.71
CA ASP A 255 7.32 5.89 -4.25
C ASP A 255 6.96 7.29 -3.74
N ILE A 256 5.83 7.86 -4.22
CA ILE A 256 5.36 9.23 -3.91
C ILE A 256 5.49 9.59 -2.41
N PRO A 257 5.08 8.73 -1.43
CA PRO A 257 5.21 9.05 0.00
C PRO A 257 6.64 9.27 0.49
N LEU A 258 7.64 8.73 -0.20
CA LEU A 258 9.04 8.92 0.16
C LEU A 258 9.62 10.22 -0.37
N PHE A 259 9.09 10.75 -1.49
CA PHE A 259 9.58 11.95 -2.15
C PHE A 259 8.85 13.22 -1.72
N VAL A 260 7.53 13.14 -1.53
CA VAL A 260 6.67 14.30 -1.19
C VAL A 260 5.72 13.97 -0.01
N PRO A 261 6.25 13.54 1.15
CA PRO A 261 5.45 13.04 2.27
C PRO A 261 4.48 14.10 2.82
N ALA A 262 4.86 15.38 2.86
CA ALA A 262 4.00 16.43 3.36
C ALA A 262 2.76 16.66 2.46
N GLU A 263 2.93 16.57 1.15
CA GLU A 263 1.83 16.72 0.20
C GLU A 263 0.87 15.52 0.28
N VAL A 264 1.41 14.30 0.42
CA VAL A 264 0.62 13.09 0.64
C VAL A 264 -0.16 13.18 1.95
N ALA A 265 0.47 13.64 3.03
CA ALA A 265 -0.18 13.86 4.32
C ALA A 265 -1.35 14.84 4.23
N ALA A 266 -1.19 15.92 3.47
CA ALA A 266 -2.26 16.90 3.27
C ALA A 266 -3.49 16.28 2.56
N VAL A 267 -3.28 15.37 1.60
CA VAL A 267 -4.40 14.65 0.96
C VAL A 267 -5.05 13.68 1.94
N ILE A 268 -4.27 12.94 2.71
CA ILE A 268 -4.81 12.02 3.73
C ILE A 268 -5.65 12.79 4.74
N GLU A 269 -5.18 13.96 5.23
CA GLU A 269 -5.94 14.82 6.13
C GLU A 269 -7.25 15.33 5.50
N HIS A 270 -7.22 15.70 4.23
CA HIS A 270 -8.42 16.11 3.50
C HIS A 270 -9.45 14.98 3.43
N ILE A 271 -9.06 13.79 2.97
CA ILE A 271 -9.96 12.63 2.90
C ILE A 271 -10.48 12.23 4.28
N ALA A 272 -9.62 12.26 5.30
CA ALA A 272 -10.02 11.94 6.68
C ALA A 272 -11.02 12.97 7.25
N SER A 273 -10.91 14.23 6.86
CA SER A 273 -11.86 15.25 7.26
C SER A 273 -13.24 15.05 6.61
N LEU A 274 -13.28 14.67 5.34
CA LEU A 274 -14.52 14.31 4.64
C LEU A 274 -15.19 13.07 5.26
N ALA A 275 -14.38 12.06 5.61
CA ALA A 275 -14.85 10.85 6.26
C ALA A 275 -15.49 11.14 7.64
N ALA A 276 -14.89 12.04 8.42
CA ALA A 276 -15.45 12.46 9.71
C ALA A 276 -16.78 13.24 9.57
N GLY A 277 -16.90 14.12 8.55
CA GLY A 277 -18.11 14.90 8.28
C GLY A 277 -19.29 14.02 7.89
N GLY A 278 -19.10 13.05 7.02
CA GLY A 278 -20.14 12.09 6.62
C GLY A 278 -20.65 11.21 7.77
N ALA A 279 -19.80 10.89 8.74
CA ALA A 279 -20.20 10.14 9.93
C ALA A 279 -21.11 10.96 10.88
N SER A 280 -20.91 12.29 10.95
CA SER A 280 -21.73 13.20 11.76
C SER A 280 -23.14 13.36 11.21
N GLU A 281 -23.32 13.43 9.89
CA GLU A 281 -24.63 13.53 9.25
C GLU A 281 -25.44 12.23 9.36
N ALA A 282 -24.79 11.07 9.25
CA ALA A 282 -25.43 9.76 9.39
C ALA A 282 -25.87 9.44 10.84
N ALA A 283 -25.27 10.09 11.86
CA ALA A 283 -25.65 9.92 13.26
C ALA A 283 -26.76 10.89 13.72
N ALA A 284 -27.07 11.90 12.91
CA ALA A 284 -28.09 12.93 13.22
C ALA A 284 -29.46 12.71 12.52
N GLY A 285 -29.56 11.73 11.64
CA GLY A 285 -30.78 11.32 10.92
C GLY A 285 -31.29 9.97 11.39
#